data_aea14c6b68212cb052b3c2c0693c6b37
#
_entry.id   aea14c6b68212cb052b3c2c0693c6b37
#
_cell.length_a   1.000
_cell.length_b   1.000
_cell.length_c   1.000
_cell.angle_alpha   90.00
_cell.angle_beta   90.00
_cell.angle_gamma   90.00
#
_symmetry.space_group_name_H-M   'P 1'
#
loop_
_entity.id
_entity.type
_entity.pdbx_description
1 polymer ?
#
loop_
_entity_poly.entity_id
_entity_poly.type
_entity_poly.pdbx_seq_one_letter_code
_entity_poly.pdbx_strand_id
1 'polypeptide(L)' 'SHLGHKVACLIVDIGKPQAEALYKRLGFRYLDDKEFFGHKMKHMIRDL' A
#
# COMPACT_ATOMS: atom_id res chain seq x y z
N SER A 1 3.94 -18.17 10.14
CA SER A 1 3.11 -18.62 11.04
C SER A 1 1.86 -19.15 10.54
N HIS A 2 1.59 -20.21 10.95
CA HIS A 2 0.51 -20.83 10.46
C HIS A 2 -0.69 -20.11 10.79
N LEU A 3 -0.91 -19.78 11.91
CA LEU A 3 -2.06 -19.08 12.21
C LEU A 3 -1.84 -17.63 12.03
N GLY A 4 -0.68 -17.19 11.98
CA GLY A 4 -0.45 -15.81 11.99
C GLY A 4 0.00 -15.26 10.70
N HIS A 5 -0.73 -15.44 9.70
CA HIS A 5 -0.39 -14.79 8.47
C HIS A 5 -0.68 -13.31 8.64
N LYS A 6 0.33 -12.52 8.84
CA LYS A 6 0.15 -11.10 9.07
C LYS A 6 0.41 -10.33 7.80
N VAL A 7 -0.40 -9.33 7.59
CA VAL A 7 -0.27 -8.47 6.42
C VAL A 7 -0.32 -7.03 6.89
N ALA A 8 0.65 -6.25 6.46
CA ALA A 8 0.64 -4.82 6.70
C ALA A 8 0.04 -4.14 5.48
N CYS A 9 -0.84 -3.18 5.70
CA CYS A 9 -1.41 -2.45 4.58
C CYS A 9 -1.32 -0.96 4.85
N LEU A 10 -1.28 -0.19 3.76
CA LEU A 10 -1.23 1.25 3.86
C LEU A 10 -1.86 1.87 2.62
N ILE A 11 -2.14 3.16 2.71
CA ILE A 11 -2.74 3.90 1.63
C ILE A 11 -1.80 5.03 1.26
N VAL A 12 -1.48 5.15 -0.03
CA VAL A 12 -0.53 6.13 -0.52
C VAL A 12 -1.25 7.06 -1.48
N ASP A 13 -1.07 8.36 -1.29
CA ASP A 13 -1.63 9.36 -2.19
C ASP A 13 -1.00 9.20 -3.56
N ILE A 14 -1.83 9.15 -4.59
CA ILE A 14 -1.34 9.00 -5.95
C ILE A 14 -0.47 10.18 -6.35
N GLY A 15 -0.71 11.33 -5.78
CA GLY A 15 0.09 12.49 -6.10
C GLY A 15 1.50 12.46 -5.53
N LYS A 16 1.89 11.39 -4.86
CA LYS A 16 3.22 11.32 -4.26
C LYS A 16 3.98 10.09 -4.74
N PRO A 17 4.54 10.15 -5.94
CA PRO A 17 5.22 8.99 -6.49
C PRO A 17 6.45 8.57 -5.68
N GLN A 18 7.07 9.51 -4.97
CA GLN A 18 8.23 9.16 -4.17
C GLN A 18 7.87 8.22 -3.03
N ALA A 19 6.71 8.44 -2.42
CA ALA A 19 6.26 7.56 -1.35
C ALA A 19 5.97 6.17 -1.87
N GLU A 20 5.35 6.09 -3.04
CA GLU A 20 5.06 4.80 -3.63
C GLU A 20 6.36 4.04 -3.91
N ALA A 21 7.35 4.70 -4.46
CA ALA A 21 8.62 4.05 -4.75
C ALA A 21 9.27 3.54 -3.46
N LEU A 22 9.21 4.32 -2.40
CA LEU A 22 9.77 3.91 -1.13
C LEU A 22 9.10 2.64 -0.61
N TYR A 23 7.78 2.60 -0.64
CA TYR A 23 7.07 1.45 -0.12
C TYR A 23 7.30 0.22 -0.97
N LYS A 24 7.45 0.38 -2.29
CA LYS A 24 7.80 -0.77 -3.13
C LYS A 24 9.16 -1.33 -2.75
N ARG A 25 10.09 -0.47 -2.42
CA ARG A 25 11.41 -0.92 -2.00
C ARG A 25 11.34 -1.68 -0.68
N LEU A 26 10.37 -1.34 0.16
CA LEU A 26 10.19 -2.01 1.43
C LEU A 26 9.44 -3.33 1.29
N GLY A 27 9.03 -3.69 0.10
CA GLY A 27 8.35 -4.95 -0.11
C GLY A 27 6.85 -4.84 -0.25
N PHE A 28 6.31 -3.65 -0.22
CA PHE A 28 4.90 -3.46 -0.44
C PHE A 28 4.58 -3.59 -1.91
N ARG A 29 3.38 -4.08 -2.21
CA ARG A 29 2.93 -4.20 -3.58
C ARG A 29 1.56 -3.54 -3.72
N TYR A 30 1.25 -3.16 -4.93
CA TYR A 30 0.00 -2.51 -5.24
C TYR A 30 -1.14 -3.53 -5.16
N LEU A 31 -2.21 -3.17 -4.46
CA LEU A 31 -3.37 -4.03 -4.36
C LEU A 31 -4.53 -3.48 -5.19
N ASP A 32 -4.98 -2.28 -4.88
CA ASP A 32 -6.06 -1.67 -5.64
C ASP A 32 -6.07 -0.17 -5.40
N ASP A 33 -6.97 0.52 -6.09
CA ASP A 33 -7.16 1.95 -5.92
C ASP A 33 -8.29 2.19 -4.95
N LYS A 34 -8.15 3.24 -4.17
CA LYS A 34 -9.20 3.71 -3.27
C LYS A 34 -9.43 5.18 -3.56
N GLU A 35 -10.65 5.62 -3.33
CA GLU A 35 -10.96 7.03 -3.50
C GLU A 35 -11.67 7.53 -2.25
N PHE A 36 -11.12 8.60 -1.67
CA PHE A 36 -11.68 9.19 -0.47
C PHE A 36 -11.83 10.69 -0.70
N PHE A 37 -13.04 11.20 -0.56
CA PHE A 37 -13.28 12.65 -0.66
C PHE A 37 -12.70 13.23 -1.94
N GLY A 38 -12.81 12.51 -3.05
CA GLY A 38 -12.32 13.00 -4.31
C GLY A 38 -10.83 12.80 -4.54
N HIS A 39 -10.13 12.24 -3.57
CA HIS A 39 -8.70 11.97 -3.70
C HIS A 39 -8.48 10.51 -4.03
N LYS A 40 -7.72 10.27 -5.07
CA LYS A 40 -7.38 8.89 -5.44
C LYS A 40 -6.12 8.47 -4.70
N MET A 41 -6.16 7.26 -4.17
CA MET A 41 -5.06 6.72 -3.42
C MET A 41 -4.82 5.29 -3.81
N LYS A 42 -3.60 4.82 -3.64
CA LYS A 42 -3.24 3.44 -3.91
C LYS A 42 -3.17 2.68 -2.60
N HIS A 43 -3.80 1.52 -2.59
CA HIS A 43 -3.78 0.65 -1.43
C HIS A 43 -2.67 -0.38 -1.66
N MET A 44 -1.70 -0.42 -0.77
CA MET A 44 -0.56 -1.30 -0.91
C MET A 44 -0.49 -2.23 0.28
N ILE A 45 -0.01 -3.44 0.03
CA ILE A 45 0.08 -4.44 1.08
C ILE A 45 1.45 -5.10 1.05
N ARG A 46 1.81 -5.67 2.19
CA ARG A 46 3.04 -6.42 2.33
C ARG A 46 2.80 -7.57 3.28
N ASP A 47 3.22 -8.77 2.88
CA ASP A 47 3.17 -9.92 3.77
C ASP A 47 4.31 -9.83 4.77
N LEU A 48 3.99 -10.05 6.00
CA LEU A 48 5.00 -10.00 7.07
C LEU A 48 5.50 -11.38 7.45
#